data_9883d9e3933c2a5ef1b74498f565f234
#
_entry.id   9883d9e3933c2a5ef1b74498f565f234
#
_cell.length_a   1.000
_cell.length_b   1.000
_cell.length_c   1.000
_cell.angle_alpha   90.00
_cell.angle_beta   90.00
_cell.angle_gamma   90.00
#
_symmetry.space_group_name_H-M   'P 1'
#
loop_
_entity.id
_entity.type
_entity.pdbx_description
1 polymer ?
#
loop_
_entity_poly.entity_id
_entity_poly.type
_entity_poly.pdbx_seq_one_letter_code
_entity_poly.pdbx_strand_id
1 'polypeptide(L)'
;MSSSKQLLASTDINHDSFLLKPLLEALSNNVNIGRFLSYFSPVNVHNHAHVHSPVFTLSTNTLTPIKTDNASYFHTILEVESLKASGLNYINKQYFYGDEEWKKWARIPFYWAGLALQYNLFKSALIIHEWGHYTRLQAAGMQASIGAGPYEANLRHYSPYFWDAAILLSTHGIGKGGYTSFNEHDLYLLSPKTKLLVAGAGINNNSAFSDYYDEHVFLSGGGSIFQAISVFSRMGMGLYGRFDAGPGDDLHYFMETYTQESVGTPLNRNHFVSIGDSTIWSGSTLAYFIGLSRYFLWGQTTYDPLEFHSFLIPNQSAYLSSKGITRKVSSGYRWSDSMMGLFGVEWVEVGQPFEEYTLGLFIRNLMFDRTCITVLNKWMVSSKGTLSSELAVSTPISPTWTLKGHMAWWDQHSLIGERNTLDYRNRHSLQFTLMASYHPFQ
;
A
#
# COMPACT_ATOMS: atom_id res chain seq x y z
N MET A 1 -36.08 -27.49 -20.73
CA MET A 1 -35.52 -28.49 -19.79
C MET A 1 -34.16 -28.88 -20.32
N SER A 2 -33.12 -28.28 -19.80
CA SER A 2 -31.72 -28.59 -20.12
C SER A 2 -30.98 -28.64 -18.78
N SER A 3 -30.50 -29.83 -18.43
CA SER A 3 -29.88 -30.20 -17.19
C SER A 3 -28.47 -29.65 -17.16
N SER A 4 -28.18 -28.69 -16.27
CA SER A 4 -26.84 -28.29 -15.94
C SER A 4 -26.25 -29.34 -15.00
N LYS A 5 -25.34 -30.15 -15.53
CA LYS A 5 -24.47 -31.00 -14.72
C LYS A 5 -23.43 -30.10 -14.03
N GLN A 6 -23.57 -29.95 -12.74
CA GLN A 6 -22.50 -29.44 -11.88
C GLN A 6 -21.37 -30.49 -11.85
N LEU A 7 -20.24 -30.14 -12.46
CA LEU A 7 -18.98 -30.84 -12.23
C LEU A 7 -18.37 -30.26 -10.97
N LEU A 8 -18.60 -30.91 -9.83
CA LEU A 8 -17.77 -30.77 -8.63
C LEU A 8 -16.42 -31.44 -8.92
N ALA A 9 -15.47 -30.69 -9.42
CA ALA A 9 -14.08 -31.09 -9.39
C ALA A 9 -13.54 -30.78 -7.99
N SER A 10 -13.42 -31.80 -7.15
CA SER A 10 -12.59 -31.75 -5.97
C SER A 10 -11.14 -31.59 -6.41
N THR A 11 -10.63 -30.38 -6.40
CA THR A 11 -9.19 -30.16 -6.57
C THR A 11 -8.54 -30.42 -5.22
N ASP A 12 -7.96 -31.60 -5.08
CA ASP A 12 -6.92 -31.85 -4.11
C ASP A 12 -5.80 -30.81 -4.37
N ILE A 13 -5.80 -29.78 -3.54
CA ILE A 13 -4.71 -28.80 -3.50
C ILE A 13 -3.52 -29.55 -2.93
N ASN A 14 -2.60 -29.92 -3.82
CA ASN A 14 -1.33 -30.53 -3.46
C ASN A 14 -0.50 -29.49 -2.70
N HIS A 15 -0.55 -29.52 -1.37
CA HIS A 15 0.01 -28.59 -0.42
C HIS A 15 1.53 -28.77 -0.20
N ASP A 16 2.27 -29.26 -1.17
CA ASP A 16 3.70 -29.52 -1.05
C ASP A 16 4.62 -28.33 -1.32
N SER A 17 4.18 -27.11 -1.03
CA SER A 17 5.13 -26.00 -0.92
C SER A 17 5.70 -25.96 0.50
N PHE A 18 6.92 -26.44 0.62
CA PHE A 18 7.69 -26.61 1.86
C PHE A 18 7.75 -25.38 2.80
N LEU A 19 7.45 -24.18 2.32
CA LEU A 19 7.48 -22.95 3.09
C LEU A 19 6.10 -22.33 3.36
N LEU A 20 5.09 -22.61 2.54
CA LEU A 20 3.74 -22.02 2.70
C LEU A 20 2.92 -22.73 3.78
N LYS A 21 3.09 -24.03 3.92
CA LYS A 21 2.37 -24.84 4.93
C LYS A 21 2.73 -24.43 6.36
N PRO A 22 4.01 -24.27 6.76
CA PRO A 22 4.37 -23.74 8.07
C PRO A 22 3.91 -22.29 8.30
N LEU A 23 3.91 -21.46 7.26
CA LEU A 23 3.43 -20.07 7.36
C LEU A 23 1.91 -20.02 7.54
N LEU A 24 1.16 -20.85 6.81
CA LEU A 24 -0.29 -20.96 6.94
C LEU A 24 -0.71 -21.62 8.26
N GLU A 25 0.01 -22.64 8.70
CA GLU A 25 -0.20 -23.24 10.02
C GLU A 25 0.17 -22.28 11.16
N ALA A 26 1.22 -21.48 10.99
CA ALA A 26 1.58 -20.41 11.93
C ALA A 26 0.51 -19.30 11.97
N LEU A 27 -0.07 -18.92 10.83
CA LEU A 27 -1.15 -17.94 10.74
C LEU A 27 -2.49 -18.49 11.29
N SER A 28 -2.71 -19.81 11.19
CA SER A 28 -3.93 -20.46 11.69
C SER A 28 -3.89 -20.81 13.17
N ASN A 29 -2.70 -21.04 13.74
CA ASN A 29 -2.50 -21.45 15.12
C ASN A 29 -1.75 -20.36 15.91
N ASN A 30 -2.47 -19.42 16.48
CA ASN A 30 -1.95 -18.26 17.22
C ASN A 30 -0.91 -18.54 18.32
N VAL A 31 -0.68 -19.79 18.68
CA VAL A 31 0.21 -20.18 19.80
C VAL A 31 1.67 -20.44 19.34
N ASN A 32 1.91 -20.75 18.07
CA ASN A 32 3.25 -21.10 17.58
C ASN A 32 3.97 -19.97 16.82
N ILE A 33 3.28 -18.90 16.53
CA ILE A 33 3.82 -17.73 15.79
C ILE A 33 4.99 -17.11 16.54
N GLY A 34 4.91 -17.00 17.86
CA GLY A 34 5.98 -16.45 18.69
C GLY A 34 7.30 -17.22 18.59
N ARG A 35 7.28 -18.55 18.43
CA ARG A 35 8.51 -19.36 18.26
C ARG A 35 9.11 -19.23 16.86
N PHE A 36 8.29 -19.20 15.82
CA PHE A 36 8.78 -18.99 14.45
C PHE A 36 9.45 -17.61 14.30
N LEU A 37 8.88 -16.60 14.92
CA LEU A 37 9.36 -15.23 14.84
C LEU A 37 10.58 -14.95 15.73
N SER A 38 10.82 -15.77 16.77
CA SER A 38 12.05 -15.65 17.57
C SER A 38 13.32 -15.85 16.74
N TYR A 39 13.23 -16.56 15.61
CA TYR A 39 14.35 -16.72 14.66
C TYR A 39 14.58 -15.47 13.79
N PHE A 40 13.62 -14.57 13.70
CA PHE A 40 13.70 -13.36 12.89
C PHE A 40 13.87 -12.08 13.72
N SER A 41 14.29 -12.20 14.99
CA SER A 41 14.52 -11.06 15.86
C SER A 41 15.48 -10.06 15.18
N PRO A 42 15.12 -8.77 15.08
CA PRO A 42 16.04 -7.76 14.56
C PRO A 42 17.23 -7.68 15.51
N VAL A 43 18.39 -7.87 14.96
CA VAL A 43 19.62 -7.64 15.70
C VAL A 43 19.71 -6.14 15.96
N ASN A 44 19.89 -5.75 17.21
CA ASN A 44 20.17 -4.40 17.61
C ASN A 44 21.32 -3.81 16.77
N VAL A 45 20.97 -3.06 15.76
CA VAL A 45 21.89 -2.15 15.08
C VAL A 45 21.79 -0.86 15.88
N HIS A 46 22.77 -0.61 16.72
CA HIS A 46 22.96 0.71 17.29
C HIS A 46 23.14 1.69 16.14
N ASN A 47 22.19 2.53 15.96
CA ASN A 47 22.09 3.86 15.40
C ASN A 47 20.88 4.00 14.46
N HIS A 48 19.83 4.59 15.00
CA HIS A 48 18.82 5.45 14.38
C HIS A 48 17.84 4.89 13.33
N ALA A 49 17.97 3.70 12.79
CA ALA A 49 16.90 3.12 12.00
C ALA A 49 16.15 2.08 12.86
N HIS A 50 14.99 2.43 13.36
CA HIS A 50 14.05 1.44 13.89
C HIS A 50 13.58 0.56 12.73
N VAL A 51 14.36 -0.47 12.40
CA VAL A 51 13.84 -1.58 11.61
C VAL A 51 12.70 -2.16 12.43
N HIS A 52 11.48 -2.02 11.93
CA HIS A 52 10.33 -2.55 12.64
C HIS A 52 10.53 -4.03 12.92
N SER A 53 10.42 -4.39 14.17
CA SER A 53 10.20 -5.78 14.55
C SER A 53 8.95 -6.25 13.82
N PRO A 54 8.90 -7.49 13.32
CA PRO A 54 7.69 -8.02 12.74
C PRO A 54 6.55 -7.85 13.75
N VAL A 55 5.51 -7.17 13.32
CA VAL A 55 4.36 -6.80 14.13
C VAL A 55 3.15 -7.50 13.54
N PHE A 56 2.37 -8.16 14.38
CA PHE A 56 1.08 -8.70 13.95
C PHE A 56 0.01 -7.69 14.30
N THR A 57 -0.61 -7.12 13.28
CA THR A 57 -1.74 -6.24 13.46
C THR A 57 -3.03 -6.97 13.17
N LEU A 58 -3.91 -6.97 14.16
CA LEU A 58 -5.28 -7.37 14.01
C LEU A 58 -6.12 -6.11 13.85
N SER A 59 -6.67 -5.90 12.68
CA SER A 59 -7.52 -4.75 12.39
C SER A 59 -8.98 -5.20 12.35
N THR A 60 -9.88 -4.35 12.82
CA THR A 60 -11.32 -4.59 12.67
C THR A 60 -11.74 -4.83 11.22
N ASN A 61 -11.01 -4.25 10.27
CA ASN A 61 -11.33 -4.33 8.85
C ASN A 61 -10.76 -5.57 8.16
N THR A 62 -9.75 -6.22 8.72
CA THR A 62 -9.28 -7.52 8.21
C THR A 62 -10.13 -8.68 8.69
N LEU A 63 -10.95 -8.48 9.73
CA LEU A 63 -11.81 -9.50 10.34
C LEU A 63 -13.28 -9.37 9.94
N THR A 64 -13.72 -8.20 9.48
CA THR A 64 -15.12 -7.97 9.10
C THR A 64 -15.26 -7.86 7.59
N PRO A 65 -16.35 -8.39 7.02
CA PRO A 65 -16.63 -8.18 5.61
C PRO A 65 -16.94 -6.70 5.40
N ILE A 66 -16.07 -6.03 4.67
CA ILE A 66 -16.35 -4.82 3.91
C ILE A 66 -16.84 -3.59 4.68
N LYS A 67 -15.95 -2.80 5.11
CA LYS A 67 -15.93 -1.32 5.07
C LYS A 67 -14.51 -0.92 5.40
N THR A 68 -13.59 -1.25 4.52
CA THR A 68 -12.17 -1.06 4.72
C THR A 68 -11.81 0.39 4.47
N ASP A 69 -11.20 1.02 5.44
CA ASP A 69 -10.36 2.15 5.13
C ASP A 69 -9.05 1.65 4.49
N ASN A 70 -8.44 2.47 3.66
CA ASN A 70 -7.19 2.10 3.03
C ASN A 70 -6.04 1.94 4.04
N ALA A 71 -6.06 2.68 5.15
CA ALA A 71 -4.99 2.66 6.14
C ALA A 71 -4.81 1.29 6.80
N SER A 72 -5.89 0.58 7.04
CA SER A 72 -5.87 -0.72 7.70
C SER A 72 -5.13 -1.78 6.88
N TYR A 73 -5.48 -1.96 5.62
CA TYR A 73 -4.82 -2.99 4.82
C TYR A 73 -3.44 -2.54 4.33
N PHE A 74 -3.19 -1.25 4.14
CA PHE A 74 -1.83 -0.75 3.88
C PHE A 74 -0.90 -1.07 5.05
N HIS A 75 -1.38 -0.89 6.27
CA HIS A 75 -0.61 -1.27 7.45
C HIS A 75 -0.32 -2.79 7.47
N THR A 76 -1.33 -3.60 7.17
CA THR A 76 -1.16 -5.06 7.08
C THR A 76 -0.14 -5.47 6.01
N ILE A 77 -0.21 -4.86 4.83
CA ILE A 77 0.77 -5.11 3.76
C ILE A 77 2.17 -4.67 4.18
N LEU A 78 2.29 -3.50 4.80
CA LEU A 78 3.57 -3.01 5.30
C LEU A 78 4.20 -3.98 6.30
N GLU A 79 3.41 -4.60 7.17
CA GLU A 79 3.90 -5.60 8.12
C GLU A 79 4.38 -6.88 7.45
N VAL A 80 3.64 -7.37 6.45
CA VAL A 80 4.08 -8.52 5.64
C VAL A 80 5.40 -8.21 4.92
N GLU A 81 5.53 -7.01 4.34
CA GLU A 81 6.76 -6.56 3.71
C GLU A 81 7.92 -6.44 4.72
N SER A 82 7.63 -5.94 5.92
CA SER A 82 8.62 -5.83 7.00
C SER A 82 9.08 -7.20 7.48
N LEU A 83 8.18 -8.17 7.59
CA LEU A 83 8.53 -9.56 7.93
C LEU A 83 9.44 -10.18 6.87
N LYS A 84 9.10 -10.04 5.59
CA LYS A 84 9.94 -10.54 4.48
C LYS A 84 11.33 -9.88 4.49
N ALA A 85 11.36 -8.55 4.65
CA ALA A 85 12.61 -7.79 4.74
C ALA A 85 13.46 -8.23 5.94
N SER A 86 12.84 -8.49 7.09
CA SER A 86 13.53 -8.95 8.30
C SER A 86 14.22 -10.31 8.08
N GLY A 87 13.55 -11.24 7.39
CA GLY A 87 14.15 -12.52 7.02
C GLY A 87 15.39 -12.36 6.14
N LEU A 88 15.32 -11.51 5.11
CA LEU A 88 16.46 -11.22 4.24
C LEU A 88 17.58 -10.46 4.97
N ASN A 89 17.23 -9.52 5.86
CA ASN A 89 18.19 -8.82 6.71
C ASN A 89 18.96 -9.80 7.60
N TYR A 90 18.28 -10.77 8.19
CA TYR A 90 18.91 -11.80 9.00
C TYR A 90 19.94 -12.61 8.19
N ILE A 91 19.53 -13.11 7.01
CA ILE A 91 20.44 -13.87 6.12
C ILE A 91 21.62 -13.00 5.68
N ASN A 92 21.36 -11.75 5.30
CA ASN A 92 22.43 -10.81 4.93
C ASN A 92 23.45 -10.63 6.06
N LYS A 93 22.97 -10.43 7.28
CA LYS A 93 23.86 -10.23 8.44
C LYS A 93 24.72 -11.45 8.71
N GLN A 94 24.18 -12.65 8.56
CA GLN A 94 24.93 -13.89 8.82
C GLN A 94 26.00 -14.17 7.75
N TYR A 95 25.71 -13.89 6.49
CA TYR A 95 26.54 -14.38 5.39
C TYR A 95 27.18 -13.30 4.53
N PHE A 96 26.55 -12.12 4.42
CA PHE A 96 26.97 -11.11 3.43
C PHE A 96 27.38 -9.77 4.03
N TYR A 97 27.27 -9.59 5.35
CA TYR A 97 27.73 -8.38 6.01
C TYR A 97 29.25 -8.36 6.15
N GLY A 98 29.88 -7.18 5.90
CA GLY A 98 31.34 -6.98 6.01
C GLY A 98 31.96 -6.46 4.72
N ASP A 99 33.29 -6.23 4.73
CA ASP A 99 33.99 -5.54 3.65
C ASP A 99 34.75 -6.47 2.71
N GLU A 100 34.68 -7.81 2.93
CA GLU A 100 35.35 -8.78 2.09
C GLU A 100 34.84 -8.69 0.64
N GLU A 101 35.77 -8.69 -0.31
CA GLU A 101 35.49 -8.42 -1.72
C GLU A 101 34.46 -9.38 -2.32
N TRP A 102 34.55 -10.67 -1.98
CA TRP A 102 33.58 -11.65 -2.45
C TRP A 102 32.14 -11.37 -1.96
N LYS A 103 31.98 -10.80 -0.77
CA LYS A 103 30.68 -10.43 -0.21
C LYS A 103 30.04 -9.31 -1.01
N LYS A 104 30.80 -8.31 -1.44
CA LYS A 104 30.31 -7.22 -2.30
C LYS A 104 29.68 -7.76 -3.56
N TRP A 105 30.36 -8.69 -4.22
CA TRP A 105 29.83 -9.34 -5.43
C TRP A 105 28.64 -10.26 -5.15
N ALA A 106 28.65 -10.99 -4.05
CA ALA A 106 27.59 -11.91 -3.67
C ALA A 106 26.28 -11.20 -3.28
N ARG A 107 26.35 -9.96 -2.77
CA ARG A 107 25.14 -9.16 -2.43
C ARG A 107 24.28 -8.86 -3.64
N ILE A 108 24.85 -8.69 -4.81
CA ILE A 108 24.09 -8.38 -6.03
C ILE A 108 23.11 -9.50 -6.37
N PRO A 109 23.54 -10.74 -6.62
CA PRO A 109 22.62 -11.84 -6.90
C PRO A 109 21.71 -12.14 -5.69
N PHE A 110 22.21 -12.00 -4.44
CA PHE A 110 21.39 -12.20 -3.26
C PHE A 110 20.21 -11.19 -3.20
N TYR A 111 20.47 -9.91 -3.49
CA TYR A 111 19.43 -8.89 -3.53
C TYR A 111 18.34 -9.23 -4.55
N TRP A 112 18.73 -9.54 -5.78
CA TRP A 112 17.77 -9.88 -6.84
C TRP A 112 17.00 -11.17 -6.57
N ALA A 113 17.69 -12.20 -6.06
CA ALA A 113 17.04 -13.43 -5.62
C ALA A 113 16.07 -13.18 -4.46
N GLY A 114 16.45 -12.32 -3.53
CA GLY A 114 15.59 -11.90 -2.41
C GLY A 114 14.33 -11.18 -2.88
N LEU A 115 14.44 -10.23 -3.81
CA LEU A 115 13.28 -9.56 -4.40
C LEU A 115 12.38 -10.54 -5.17
N ALA A 116 12.97 -11.42 -5.98
CA ALA A 116 12.20 -12.43 -6.71
C ALA A 116 11.47 -13.39 -5.75
N LEU A 117 12.11 -13.81 -4.67
CA LEU A 117 11.50 -14.63 -3.64
C LEU A 117 10.35 -13.90 -2.96
N GLN A 118 10.55 -12.64 -2.54
CA GLN A 118 9.51 -11.83 -1.91
C GLN A 118 8.30 -11.65 -2.82
N TYR A 119 8.55 -11.34 -4.10
CA TYR A 119 7.49 -11.19 -5.09
C TYR A 119 6.67 -12.47 -5.26
N ASN A 120 7.34 -13.64 -5.28
CA ASN A 120 6.65 -14.92 -5.42
C ASN A 120 5.93 -15.37 -4.14
N LEU A 121 6.48 -15.04 -2.97
CA LEU A 121 5.83 -15.38 -1.69
C LEU A 121 4.55 -14.57 -1.44
N PHE A 122 4.56 -13.30 -1.80
CA PHE A 122 3.40 -12.43 -1.57
C PHE A 122 3.43 -11.24 -2.54
N LYS A 123 2.49 -11.21 -3.45
CA LYS A 123 2.44 -10.21 -4.55
C LYS A 123 1.79 -8.91 -4.09
N SER A 124 2.39 -8.24 -3.14
CA SER A 124 1.83 -7.06 -2.49
C SER A 124 1.32 -5.99 -3.45
N ALA A 125 2.07 -5.67 -4.51
CA ALA A 125 1.65 -4.65 -5.47
C ALA A 125 0.37 -5.05 -6.22
N LEU A 126 0.27 -6.32 -6.61
CA LEU A 126 -0.92 -6.86 -7.27
C LEU A 126 -2.10 -6.91 -6.30
N ILE A 127 -1.88 -7.35 -5.06
CA ILE A 127 -2.92 -7.40 -4.03
C ILE A 127 -3.46 -5.99 -3.74
N ILE A 128 -2.60 -4.99 -3.61
CA ILE A 128 -2.99 -3.59 -3.41
C ILE A 128 -3.86 -3.12 -4.57
N HIS A 129 -3.45 -3.43 -5.79
CA HIS A 129 -4.14 -3.04 -7.00
C HIS A 129 -5.55 -3.63 -7.09
N GLU A 130 -5.66 -4.97 -7.08
CA GLU A 130 -6.94 -5.66 -7.21
C GLU A 130 -7.88 -5.38 -6.04
N TRP A 131 -7.35 -5.27 -4.82
CA TRP A 131 -8.12 -4.87 -3.66
C TRP A 131 -8.70 -3.45 -3.80
N GLY A 132 -7.99 -2.58 -4.51
CA GLY A 132 -8.49 -1.26 -4.86
C GLY A 132 -9.77 -1.32 -5.67
N HIS A 133 -9.78 -2.06 -6.76
CA HIS A 133 -10.97 -2.25 -7.59
C HIS A 133 -12.10 -2.91 -6.81
N TYR A 134 -11.79 -4.01 -6.12
CA TYR A 134 -12.76 -4.75 -5.33
C TYR A 134 -13.49 -3.86 -4.32
N THR A 135 -12.75 -3.10 -3.52
CA THR A 135 -13.34 -2.26 -2.46
C THR A 135 -14.17 -1.11 -3.04
N ARG A 136 -13.76 -0.54 -4.18
CA ARG A 136 -14.52 0.53 -4.84
C ARG A 136 -15.81 0.03 -5.48
N LEU A 137 -15.77 -1.13 -6.12
CA LEU A 137 -16.97 -1.78 -6.69
C LEU A 137 -17.97 -2.13 -5.58
N GLN A 138 -17.50 -2.71 -4.48
CA GLN A 138 -18.36 -3.02 -3.33
C GLN A 138 -18.97 -1.75 -2.70
N ALA A 139 -18.19 -0.68 -2.58
CA ALA A 139 -18.68 0.60 -2.07
C ALA A 139 -19.73 1.24 -3.01
N ALA A 140 -19.59 1.01 -4.32
CA ALA A 140 -20.59 1.40 -5.33
C ALA A 140 -21.84 0.51 -5.29
N GLY A 141 -21.90 -0.51 -4.46
CA GLY A 141 -23.04 -1.44 -4.34
C GLY A 141 -23.02 -2.58 -5.35
N MET A 142 -21.91 -2.73 -6.09
CA MET A 142 -21.74 -3.79 -7.07
C MET A 142 -21.23 -5.07 -6.41
N GLN A 143 -21.57 -6.19 -7.02
CA GLN A 143 -20.98 -7.47 -6.65
C GLN A 143 -19.71 -7.67 -7.44
N ALA A 144 -18.61 -7.86 -6.71
CA ALA A 144 -17.30 -8.07 -7.29
C ALA A 144 -16.65 -9.34 -6.74
N SER A 145 -15.70 -9.88 -7.49
CA SER A 145 -14.83 -10.98 -7.07
C SER A 145 -13.41 -10.74 -7.56
N ILE A 146 -12.43 -11.25 -6.83
CA ILE A 146 -11.02 -11.21 -7.25
C ILE A 146 -10.66 -12.55 -7.87
N GLY A 147 -10.06 -12.52 -9.05
CA GLY A 147 -9.57 -13.67 -9.80
C GLY A 147 -8.07 -13.62 -10.02
N ALA A 148 -7.47 -14.77 -10.30
CA ALA A 148 -6.06 -14.90 -10.65
C ALA A 148 -5.87 -15.99 -11.70
N GLY A 149 -5.28 -15.65 -12.83
CA GLY A 149 -5.09 -16.59 -13.93
C GLY A 149 -6.42 -17.06 -14.51
N PRO A 150 -6.59 -18.38 -14.73
CA PRO A 150 -7.87 -18.95 -15.22
C PRO A 150 -8.89 -19.18 -14.09
N TYR A 151 -8.56 -18.88 -12.84
CA TYR A 151 -9.39 -19.15 -11.68
C TYR A 151 -9.98 -17.86 -11.15
N GLU A 152 -11.32 -17.78 -11.12
CA GLU A 152 -12.05 -16.75 -10.40
C GLU A 152 -12.20 -17.16 -8.94
N ALA A 153 -11.75 -16.34 -8.03
CA ALA A 153 -12.18 -16.46 -6.66
C ALA A 153 -13.51 -15.72 -6.51
N ASN A 154 -14.56 -16.47 -6.43
CA ASN A 154 -15.83 -15.91 -6.01
C ASN A 154 -15.80 -15.68 -4.50
N LEU A 155 -15.42 -14.48 -4.08
CA LEU A 155 -15.32 -14.12 -2.66
C LEU A 155 -16.63 -14.22 -1.88
N ARG A 156 -17.79 -14.43 -2.58
CA ARG A 156 -19.05 -14.75 -1.92
C ARG A 156 -19.10 -16.13 -1.28
N HIS A 157 -18.31 -17.08 -1.78
CA HIS A 157 -18.32 -18.47 -1.29
C HIS A 157 -17.20 -18.73 -0.29
N TYR A 158 -16.16 -17.88 -0.31
CA TYR A 158 -15.04 -18.03 0.59
C TYR A 158 -15.08 -16.92 1.59
N SER A 159 -14.89 -16.18 2.04
CA SER A 159 -14.91 -15.08 2.96
C SER A 159 -14.60 -13.77 2.21
N PRO A 160 -15.28 -12.70 2.49
CA PRO A 160 -14.91 -11.40 1.97
C PRO A 160 -13.64 -10.84 2.63
N TYR A 161 -12.79 -11.68 3.19
CA TYR A 161 -11.62 -11.29 3.92
C TYR A 161 -10.46 -11.01 2.98
N PHE A 162 -9.71 -9.98 3.31
CA PHE A 162 -8.49 -9.57 2.63
C PHE A 162 -7.51 -10.73 2.40
N TRP A 163 -7.34 -11.60 3.41
CA TRP A 163 -6.38 -12.70 3.36
C TRP A 163 -6.68 -13.75 2.30
N ASP A 164 -7.95 -14.05 2.06
CA ASP A 164 -8.33 -15.03 1.03
C ASP A 164 -7.94 -14.52 -0.36
N ALA A 165 -8.21 -13.24 -0.64
CA ALA A 165 -7.78 -12.61 -1.89
C ALA A 165 -6.25 -12.56 -2.02
N ALA A 166 -5.56 -12.22 -0.94
CA ALA A 166 -4.11 -12.14 -0.91
C ALA A 166 -3.45 -13.51 -1.17
N ILE A 167 -3.95 -14.58 -0.55
CA ILE A 167 -3.49 -15.95 -0.77
C ILE A 167 -3.74 -16.36 -2.22
N LEU A 168 -4.95 -16.13 -2.73
CA LEU A 168 -5.29 -16.45 -4.12
C LEU A 168 -4.34 -15.79 -5.11
N LEU A 169 -4.18 -14.46 -5.02
CA LEU A 169 -3.31 -13.70 -5.92
C LEU A 169 -1.85 -14.14 -5.81
N SER A 170 -1.39 -14.46 -4.61
CA SER A 170 -0.01 -14.93 -4.39
C SER A 170 0.25 -16.31 -4.96
N THR A 171 -0.72 -17.23 -4.87
CA THR A 171 -0.55 -18.62 -5.29
C THR A 171 -0.83 -18.83 -6.77
N HIS A 172 -1.80 -18.16 -7.35
CA HIS A 172 -2.28 -18.41 -8.72
C HIS A 172 -1.94 -17.30 -9.72
N GLY A 173 -1.58 -16.10 -9.26
CA GLY A 173 -1.23 -14.97 -10.12
C GLY A 173 0.16 -15.06 -10.79
N ILE A 174 0.86 -16.22 -10.76
CA ILE A 174 2.20 -16.35 -11.38
C ILE A 174 2.09 -16.31 -12.91
N GLY A 175 2.63 -15.24 -13.50
CA GLY A 175 2.73 -15.08 -14.96
C GLY A 175 1.43 -14.68 -15.67
N LYS A 176 0.31 -14.53 -14.95
CA LYS A 176 -0.99 -14.21 -15.57
C LYS A 176 -1.72 -13.00 -14.95
N GLY A 177 -1.11 -12.36 -13.96
CA GLY A 177 -1.72 -11.22 -13.27
C GLY A 177 -2.92 -11.60 -12.40
N GLY A 178 -3.54 -10.59 -11.82
CA GLY A 178 -4.85 -10.65 -11.16
C GLY A 178 -5.88 -9.88 -11.96
N TYR A 179 -7.12 -10.05 -11.61
CA TYR A 179 -8.22 -9.25 -12.14
C TYR A 179 -9.37 -9.18 -11.13
N THR A 180 -10.15 -8.12 -11.22
CA THR A 180 -11.38 -7.98 -10.46
C THR A 180 -12.56 -8.12 -11.42
N SER A 181 -13.37 -9.15 -11.19
CA SER A 181 -14.54 -9.49 -11.99
C SER A 181 -15.80 -8.86 -11.37
N PHE A 182 -16.69 -8.36 -12.20
CA PHE A 182 -17.98 -7.78 -11.81
C PHE A 182 -18.99 -7.93 -12.95
N ASN A 183 -20.27 -7.64 -12.66
CA ASN A 183 -21.29 -7.64 -13.69
C ASN A 183 -21.25 -6.30 -14.46
N GLU A 184 -20.91 -6.33 -15.73
CA GLU A 184 -20.83 -5.15 -16.59
C GLU A 184 -22.14 -4.36 -16.66
N HIS A 185 -23.29 -5.03 -16.59
CA HIS A 185 -24.59 -4.34 -16.59
C HIS A 185 -24.72 -3.37 -15.40
N ASP A 186 -24.23 -3.77 -14.22
CA ASP A 186 -24.28 -2.92 -13.04
C ASP A 186 -23.40 -1.68 -13.18
N LEU A 187 -22.30 -1.80 -13.94
CA LEU A 187 -21.40 -0.68 -14.22
C LEU A 187 -22.09 0.44 -15.01
N TYR A 188 -22.98 0.11 -15.94
CA TYR A 188 -23.71 1.12 -16.70
C TYR A 188 -24.64 1.96 -15.83
N LEU A 189 -25.06 1.46 -14.69
CA LEU A 189 -25.93 2.16 -13.75
C LEU A 189 -25.19 3.16 -12.86
N LEU A 190 -23.86 3.11 -12.84
CA LEU A 190 -23.04 4.02 -12.05
C LEU A 190 -22.99 5.41 -12.67
N SER A 191 -22.85 6.44 -11.81
CA SER A 191 -22.55 7.78 -12.28
C SER A 191 -21.20 7.84 -13.00
N PRO A 192 -20.99 8.75 -13.96
CA PRO A 192 -19.72 8.92 -14.64
C PRO A 192 -18.55 9.07 -13.68
N LYS A 193 -18.72 9.89 -12.65
CA LYS A 193 -17.72 10.06 -11.57
C LYS A 193 -17.37 8.73 -10.92
N THR A 194 -18.36 7.93 -10.57
CA THR A 194 -18.10 6.63 -9.91
C THR A 194 -17.41 5.66 -10.86
N LYS A 195 -17.74 5.65 -12.13
CA LYS A 195 -17.05 4.84 -13.14
C LYS A 195 -15.56 5.18 -13.23
N LEU A 196 -15.24 6.48 -13.28
CA LEU A 196 -13.84 6.96 -13.28
C LEU A 196 -13.09 6.52 -12.02
N LEU A 197 -13.71 6.64 -10.85
CA LEU A 197 -13.09 6.26 -9.59
C LEU A 197 -12.89 4.74 -9.45
N VAL A 198 -13.79 3.94 -10.02
CA VAL A 198 -13.65 2.48 -10.11
C VAL A 198 -12.52 2.11 -11.08
N ALA A 199 -12.49 2.72 -12.28
CA ALA A 199 -11.45 2.47 -13.27
C ALA A 199 -10.05 2.82 -12.75
N GLY A 200 -9.91 3.94 -12.06
CA GLY A 200 -8.64 4.36 -11.49
C GLY A 200 -8.23 3.66 -10.19
N ALA A 201 -9.09 2.81 -9.62
CA ALA A 201 -8.95 2.35 -8.23
C ALA A 201 -7.67 1.57 -7.95
N GLY A 202 -7.25 0.69 -8.84
CA GLY A 202 -6.02 -0.10 -8.68
C GLY A 202 -4.79 0.78 -8.66
N ILE A 203 -4.65 1.69 -9.63
CA ILE A 203 -3.54 2.65 -9.71
C ILE A 203 -3.56 3.59 -8.50
N ASN A 204 -4.74 4.07 -8.12
CA ASN A 204 -4.92 4.95 -6.97
C ASN A 204 -4.50 4.29 -5.66
N ASN A 205 -4.79 3.02 -5.47
CA ASN A 205 -4.35 2.28 -4.30
C ASN A 205 -2.83 2.07 -4.28
N ASN A 206 -2.21 1.77 -5.40
CA ASN A 206 -0.76 1.67 -5.50
C ASN A 206 -0.10 3.02 -5.15
N SER A 207 -0.62 4.12 -5.68
CA SER A 207 -0.15 5.47 -5.36
C SER A 207 -0.34 5.80 -3.87
N ALA A 208 -1.53 5.52 -3.32
CA ALA A 208 -1.82 5.78 -1.92
C ALA A 208 -0.95 4.95 -0.97
N PHE A 209 -0.66 3.69 -1.31
CA PHE A 209 0.27 2.86 -0.56
C PHE A 209 1.70 3.42 -0.60
N SER A 210 2.15 3.91 -1.75
CA SER A 210 3.45 4.56 -1.88
C SER A 210 3.56 5.79 -0.96
N ASP A 211 2.53 6.64 -0.94
CA ASP A 211 2.47 7.80 -0.05
C ASP A 211 2.47 7.39 1.44
N TYR A 212 1.71 6.35 1.77
CA TYR A 212 1.65 5.80 3.13
C TYR A 212 3.01 5.27 3.58
N TYR A 213 3.72 4.56 2.70
CA TYR A 213 5.06 4.06 2.97
C TYR A 213 6.08 5.19 3.14
N ASP A 214 6.04 6.21 2.28
CA ASP A 214 6.93 7.38 2.38
C ASP A 214 6.76 8.11 3.71
N GLU A 215 5.52 8.34 4.10
CA GLU A 215 5.19 8.94 5.39
C GLU A 215 5.71 8.05 6.54
N HIS A 216 5.51 6.74 6.43
CA HIS A 216 6.02 5.79 7.41
C HIS A 216 7.54 5.84 7.54
N VAL A 217 8.29 5.83 6.42
CA VAL A 217 9.76 5.95 6.42
C VAL A 217 10.22 7.25 7.06
N PHE A 218 9.55 8.38 6.75
CA PHE A 218 9.88 9.66 7.35
C PHE A 218 9.61 9.70 8.85
N LEU A 219 8.44 9.22 9.27
CA LEU A 219 8.04 9.23 10.69
C LEU A 219 8.81 8.21 11.54
N SER A 220 9.20 7.06 10.97
CA SER A 220 10.01 6.05 11.66
C SER A 220 11.50 6.32 11.65
N GLY A 221 11.96 7.20 10.78
CA GLY A 221 13.38 7.57 10.61
C GLY A 221 14.15 6.64 9.68
N GLY A 222 13.48 5.79 8.88
CA GLY A 222 14.17 4.96 7.90
C GLY A 222 13.34 3.82 7.31
N GLY A 223 13.90 3.16 6.30
CA GLY A 223 13.31 2.02 5.60
C GLY A 223 14.32 0.90 5.35
N SER A 224 13.84 -0.24 4.84
CA SER A 224 14.69 -1.36 4.43
C SER A 224 14.84 -1.42 2.92
N ILE A 225 16.05 -1.68 2.43
CA ILE A 225 16.32 -1.87 0.99
C ILE A 225 15.59 -3.10 0.42
N PHE A 226 15.17 -4.01 1.26
CA PHE A 226 14.33 -5.15 0.86
C PHE A 226 12.83 -4.83 0.79
N GLN A 227 12.42 -3.60 1.03
CA GLN A 227 11.05 -3.12 0.89
C GLN A 227 10.88 -2.29 -0.41
N ALA A 228 11.24 -2.87 -1.55
CA ALA A 228 11.15 -2.19 -2.85
C ALA A 228 9.73 -1.93 -3.34
N ILE A 229 8.71 -2.46 -2.65
CA ILE A 229 7.30 -2.35 -3.02
C ILE A 229 6.82 -0.91 -3.20
N SER A 230 7.33 0.04 -2.40
CA SER A 230 6.96 1.46 -2.51
C SER A 230 7.41 2.07 -3.84
N VAL A 231 8.62 1.72 -4.30
CA VAL A 231 9.16 2.18 -5.59
C VAL A 231 8.33 1.61 -6.74
N PHE A 232 8.03 0.30 -6.71
CA PHE A 232 7.19 -0.33 -7.73
C PHE A 232 5.76 0.20 -7.74
N SER A 233 5.16 0.41 -6.57
CA SER A 233 3.82 0.98 -6.45
C SER A 233 3.75 2.41 -7.00
N ARG A 234 4.79 3.21 -6.80
CA ARG A 234 4.89 4.57 -7.34
C ARG A 234 4.97 4.59 -8.85
N MET A 235 5.68 3.64 -9.43
CA MET A 235 5.82 3.50 -10.89
C MET A 235 4.53 2.99 -11.57
N GLY A 236 3.53 2.56 -10.80
CA GLY A 236 2.33 1.89 -11.30
C GLY A 236 1.70 2.60 -12.50
N MET A 237 1.40 3.90 -12.39
CA MET A 237 0.78 4.67 -13.47
C MET A 237 1.62 4.65 -14.76
N GLY A 238 2.94 4.86 -14.68
CA GLY A 238 3.83 4.85 -15.83
C GLY A 238 3.97 3.46 -16.46
N LEU A 239 4.02 2.41 -15.64
CA LEU A 239 4.07 1.02 -16.11
C LEU A 239 2.77 0.62 -16.80
N TYR A 240 1.62 0.89 -16.19
CA TYR A 240 0.31 0.65 -16.82
C TYR A 240 0.20 1.43 -18.14
N GLY A 241 0.60 2.71 -18.16
CA GLY A 241 0.64 3.50 -19.38
C GLY A 241 1.48 2.91 -20.50
N ARG A 242 2.53 2.11 -20.20
CA ARG A 242 3.37 1.46 -21.21
C ARG A 242 2.82 0.12 -21.66
N PHE A 243 2.28 -0.67 -20.73
CA PHE A 243 1.94 -2.07 -20.95
C PHE A 243 0.45 -2.32 -21.10
N ASP A 244 -0.38 -1.34 -20.77
CA ASP A 244 -1.82 -1.38 -20.95
C ASP A 244 -2.11 -1.43 -22.46
N ALA A 245 -2.66 -2.53 -22.93
CA ALA A 245 -2.59 -2.87 -24.33
C ALA A 245 -3.93 -2.80 -25.07
N GLY A 246 -5.08 -2.66 -24.38
CA GLY A 246 -6.31 -2.70 -25.13
C GLY A 246 -7.63 -2.56 -24.38
N PRO A 247 -8.73 -2.82 -25.05
CA PRO A 247 -10.06 -2.78 -24.44
C PRO A 247 -10.15 -3.75 -23.25
N GLY A 248 -10.61 -3.24 -22.12
CA GLY A 248 -10.73 -3.98 -20.87
C GLY A 248 -9.66 -3.64 -19.82
N ASP A 249 -8.61 -2.91 -20.19
CA ASP A 249 -7.60 -2.44 -19.26
C ASP A 249 -8.06 -1.16 -18.54
N ASP A 250 -7.61 -0.96 -17.30
CA ASP A 250 -8.04 0.12 -16.42
C ASP A 250 -7.84 1.51 -17.03
N LEU A 251 -6.67 1.77 -17.60
CA LEU A 251 -6.37 3.07 -18.21
C LEU A 251 -7.16 3.31 -19.48
N HIS A 252 -7.40 2.28 -20.28
CA HIS A 252 -8.22 2.39 -21.48
C HIS A 252 -9.64 2.77 -21.08
N TYR A 253 -10.22 2.06 -20.14
CA TYR A 253 -11.57 2.33 -19.64
C TYR A 253 -11.66 3.71 -18.97
N PHE A 254 -10.64 4.12 -18.22
CA PHE A 254 -10.59 5.45 -17.63
C PHE A 254 -10.55 6.55 -18.70
N MET A 255 -9.69 6.43 -19.71
CA MET A 255 -9.58 7.41 -20.80
C MET A 255 -10.87 7.53 -21.59
N GLU A 256 -11.48 6.41 -21.95
CA GLU A 256 -12.75 6.37 -22.68
C GLU A 256 -13.87 7.06 -21.87
N THR A 257 -14.07 6.66 -20.61
CA THR A 257 -15.06 7.24 -19.73
C THR A 257 -14.80 8.74 -19.51
N TYR A 258 -13.55 9.13 -19.29
CA TYR A 258 -13.18 10.53 -19.11
C TYR A 258 -13.48 11.38 -20.35
N THR A 259 -13.17 10.88 -21.54
CA THR A 259 -13.42 11.57 -22.81
C THR A 259 -14.92 11.72 -23.09
N GLN A 260 -15.72 10.71 -22.77
CA GLN A 260 -17.18 10.75 -22.95
C GLN A 260 -17.86 11.77 -22.03
N GLU A 261 -17.34 11.95 -20.82
CA GLU A 261 -18.01 12.70 -19.75
C GLU A 261 -17.40 14.07 -19.47
N SER A 262 -16.26 14.38 -20.06
CA SER A 262 -15.51 15.59 -19.70
C SER A 262 -15.46 16.64 -20.79
N VAL A 263 -15.75 17.87 -20.40
CA VAL A 263 -15.50 19.11 -21.19
C VAL A 263 -14.05 19.57 -20.94
N GLY A 264 -13.10 18.67 -20.99
CA GLY A 264 -11.69 18.98 -20.70
C GLY A 264 -10.74 18.54 -21.82
N THR A 265 -9.45 18.72 -21.60
CA THR A 265 -8.40 18.21 -22.48
C THR A 265 -8.48 16.69 -22.53
N PRO A 266 -8.61 16.07 -23.73
CA PRO A 266 -8.64 14.63 -23.86
C PRO A 266 -7.38 14.00 -23.24
N LEU A 267 -7.58 12.97 -22.43
CA LEU A 267 -6.47 12.19 -21.89
C LEU A 267 -5.93 11.25 -22.97
N ASN A 268 -4.63 11.07 -22.97
CA ASN A 268 -3.99 10.09 -23.85
C ASN A 268 -2.91 9.32 -23.07
N ARG A 269 -2.49 8.20 -23.63
CA ARG A 269 -1.53 7.29 -23.02
C ARG A 269 -0.21 7.97 -22.63
N ASN A 270 0.27 8.90 -23.42
CA ASN A 270 1.54 9.59 -23.15
C ASN A 270 1.47 10.45 -21.89
N HIS A 271 0.32 11.00 -21.54
CA HIS A 271 0.15 11.73 -20.30
C HIS A 271 0.40 10.81 -19.08
N PHE A 272 -0.14 9.59 -19.08
CA PHE A 272 0.07 8.63 -17.98
C PHE A 272 1.52 8.20 -17.90
N VAL A 273 2.18 7.92 -19.03
CA VAL A 273 3.59 7.55 -19.07
C VAL A 273 4.46 8.69 -18.56
N SER A 274 4.30 9.89 -19.09
CA SER A 274 5.12 11.04 -18.73
C SER A 274 4.98 11.43 -17.26
N ILE A 275 3.75 11.52 -16.77
CA ILE A 275 3.48 11.88 -15.38
C ILE A 275 3.93 10.76 -14.44
N GLY A 276 3.57 9.51 -14.77
CA GLY A 276 3.97 8.35 -13.95
C GLY A 276 5.48 8.17 -13.84
N ASP A 277 6.22 8.37 -14.94
CA ASP A 277 7.69 8.29 -14.91
C ASP A 277 8.32 9.39 -14.06
N SER A 278 7.74 10.58 -14.08
CA SER A 278 8.29 11.70 -13.31
C SER A 278 8.22 11.42 -11.79
N THR A 279 7.30 10.58 -11.33
CA THR A 279 7.17 10.24 -9.91
C THR A 279 8.36 9.44 -9.36
N ILE A 280 9.16 8.80 -10.23
CA ILE A 280 10.37 8.08 -9.81
C ILE A 280 11.41 9.02 -9.18
N TRP A 281 11.39 10.31 -9.56
CA TRP A 281 12.26 11.35 -9.01
C TRP A 281 11.75 11.86 -7.66
N SER A 282 11.30 10.95 -6.81
CA SER A 282 10.85 11.21 -5.46
C SER A 282 12.02 11.12 -4.48
N GLY A 283 11.99 11.93 -3.43
CA GLY A 283 13.01 11.91 -2.37
C GLY A 283 13.19 10.53 -1.75
N SER A 284 12.10 9.79 -1.53
CA SER A 284 12.14 8.42 -0.99
C SER A 284 12.74 7.42 -1.98
N THR A 285 12.49 7.57 -3.27
CA THR A 285 13.12 6.73 -4.31
C THR A 285 14.63 6.98 -4.37
N LEU A 286 15.05 8.23 -4.29
CA LEU A 286 16.47 8.58 -4.23
C LEU A 286 17.13 8.04 -2.95
N ALA A 287 16.45 8.17 -1.80
CA ALA A 287 16.90 7.59 -0.53
C ALA A 287 17.11 6.07 -0.63
N TYR A 288 16.14 5.39 -1.25
CA TYR A 288 16.20 3.96 -1.52
C TYR A 288 17.41 3.58 -2.38
N PHE A 289 17.66 4.26 -3.50
CA PHE A 289 18.80 3.97 -4.37
C PHE A 289 20.16 4.28 -3.71
N ILE A 290 20.25 5.33 -2.89
CA ILE A 290 21.43 5.59 -2.07
C ILE A 290 21.63 4.46 -1.07
N GLY A 291 20.56 4.02 -0.39
CA GLY A 291 20.59 2.86 0.50
C GLY A 291 21.03 1.59 -0.21
N LEU A 292 20.52 1.34 -1.40
CA LEU A 292 20.90 0.19 -2.24
C LEU A 292 22.39 0.23 -2.61
N SER A 293 22.92 1.40 -2.95
CA SER A 293 24.36 1.59 -3.18
C SER A 293 25.19 1.29 -1.94
N ARG A 294 24.77 1.78 -0.77
CA ARG A 294 25.41 1.46 0.51
C ARG A 294 25.33 -0.03 0.84
N TYR A 295 24.23 -0.67 0.48
CA TYR A 295 24.09 -2.11 0.64
C TYR A 295 25.11 -2.88 -0.19
N PHE A 296 25.26 -2.59 -1.47
CA PHE A 296 26.22 -3.28 -2.32
C PHE A 296 27.67 -3.05 -1.88
N LEU A 297 27.99 -1.85 -1.44
CA LEU A 297 29.34 -1.50 -1.00
C LEU A 297 29.66 -2.05 0.40
N TRP A 298 28.76 -1.88 1.36
CA TRP A 298 29.04 -2.13 2.78
C TRP A 298 28.09 -3.15 3.46
N GLY A 299 27.05 -3.63 2.77
CA GLY A 299 26.07 -4.57 3.33
C GLY A 299 25.04 -3.92 4.26
N GLN A 300 24.89 -2.60 4.22
CA GLN A 300 23.86 -1.90 5.00
C GLN A 300 22.48 -2.16 4.41
N THR A 301 21.55 -2.69 5.19
CA THR A 301 20.21 -3.09 4.71
C THR A 301 19.13 -2.05 4.97
N THR A 302 19.50 -0.92 5.57
CA THR A 302 18.60 0.18 5.90
C THR A 302 19.05 1.46 5.23
N TYR A 303 18.09 2.36 5.00
CA TYR A 303 18.33 3.69 4.50
C TYR A 303 17.52 4.72 5.28
N ASP A 304 18.05 5.91 5.41
CA ASP A 304 17.42 7.05 6.07
C ASP A 304 16.62 7.87 5.03
N PRO A 305 15.54 8.58 5.43
CA PRO A 305 14.92 9.56 4.57
C PRO A 305 15.94 10.65 4.21
N LEU A 306 15.86 11.16 2.98
CA LEU A 306 16.73 12.27 2.56
C LEU A 306 16.19 13.58 3.12
N GLU A 307 16.96 14.20 4.00
CA GLU A 307 16.65 15.48 4.61
C GLU A 307 17.74 16.51 4.32
N PHE A 308 17.33 17.75 4.13
CA PHE A 308 18.22 18.91 4.05
C PHE A 308 17.81 19.93 5.12
N HIS A 309 18.67 20.16 6.11
CA HIS A 309 18.36 21.00 7.27
C HIS A 309 17.01 20.66 7.92
N SER A 310 16.78 19.36 8.16
CA SER A 310 15.54 18.83 8.74
C SER A 310 14.29 18.92 7.82
N PHE A 311 14.42 19.46 6.60
CA PHE A 311 13.40 19.37 5.57
C PHE A 311 13.54 18.06 4.80
N LEU A 312 12.48 17.30 4.70
CA LEU A 312 12.41 16.11 3.84
C LEU A 312 12.50 16.55 2.38
N ILE A 313 13.37 15.90 1.61
CA ILE A 313 13.37 16.07 0.14
C ILE A 313 11.99 15.63 -0.38
N PRO A 314 11.33 16.45 -1.21
CA PRO A 314 9.96 16.22 -1.60
C PRO A 314 9.72 14.85 -2.23
N ASN A 315 8.65 14.20 -1.83
CA ASN A 315 8.12 12.99 -2.42
C ASN A 315 7.06 13.34 -3.45
N GLN A 316 7.02 12.57 -4.53
CA GLN A 316 6.06 12.75 -5.61
C GLN A 316 5.26 11.48 -5.83
N SER A 317 3.97 11.65 -6.07
CA SER A 317 3.08 10.58 -6.52
C SER A 317 2.08 11.12 -7.53
N ALA A 318 1.43 10.22 -8.26
CA ALA A 318 0.37 10.57 -9.19
C ALA A 318 -0.75 9.55 -9.11
N TYR A 319 -1.99 10.00 -9.30
CA TYR A 319 -3.17 9.17 -9.24
C TYR A 319 -4.29 9.72 -10.15
N LEU A 320 -5.38 8.98 -10.26
CA LEU A 320 -6.51 9.29 -11.13
C LEU A 320 -7.67 9.84 -10.29
N SER A 321 -8.19 10.98 -10.67
CA SER A 321 -9.39 11.58 -10.08
C SER A 321 -10.50 11.72 -11.11
N SER A 322 -11.71 12.01 -10.67
CA SER A 322 -12.80 12.34 -11.61
C SER A 322 -12.52 13.60 -12.44
N LYS A 323 -11.53 14.38 -12.04
CA LYS A 323 -11.12 15.61 -12.70
C LYS A 323 -9.96 15.43 -13.69
N GLY A 324 -9.32 14.25 -13.68
CA GLY A 324 -8.20 13.92 -14.56
C GLY A 324 -7.03 13.29 -13.85
N ILE A 325 -5.82 13.46 -14.39
CA ILE A 325 -4.59 12.97 -13.78
C ILE A 325 -4.12 13.98 -12.73
N THR A 326 -4.01 13.52 -11.51
CA THR A 326 -3.61 14.34 -10.36
C THR A 326 -2.17 14.02 -9.98
N ARG A 327 -1.38 15.08 -9.76
CA ARG A 327 -0.05 15.00 -9.16
C ARG A 327 -0.11 15.43 -7.71
N LYS A 328 0.68 14.79 -6.88
CA LYS A 328 0.91 15.16 -5.49
C LYS A 328 2.38 15.34 -5.23
N VAL A 329 2.73 16.38 -4.50
CA VAL A 329 4.04 16.59 -3.90
C VAL A 329 3.87 16.76 -2.41
N SER A 330 4.61 15.99 -1.64
CA SER A 330 4.59 16.04 -0.19
C SER A 330 6.01 16.16 0.36
N SER A 331 6.12 16.80 1.51
CA SER A 331 7.37 16.97 2.24
C SER A 331 7.08 17.02 3.75
N GLY A 332 8.12 17.20 4.55
CA GLY A 332 7.98 17.34 5.99
C GLY A 332 9.12 18.14 6.59
N TYR A 333 8.94 18.53 7.82
CA TYR A 333 9.96 19.18 8.63
C TYR A 333 10.08 18.50 9.99
N ARG A 334 11.28 18.16 10.37
CA ARG A 334 11.60 17.50 11.64
C ARG A 334 12.14 18.52 12.64
N TRP A 335 11.29 18.92 13.61
CA TRP A 335 11.76 19.75 14.73
C TRP A 335 12.58 18.96 15.74
N SER A 336 12.17 17.71 15.95
CA SER A 336 12.86 16.73 16.80
C SER A 336 12.43 15.31 16.40
N ASP A 337 13.03 14.28 17.00
CA ASP A 337 12.61 12.89 16.80
C ASP A 337 11.17 12.61 17.25
N SER A 338 10.63 13.47 18.11
CA SER A 338 9.30 13.34 18.66
C SER A 338 8.27 14.28 18.02
N MET A 339 8.69 15.26 17.21
CA MET A 339 7.78 16.23 16.63
C MET A 339 8.13 16.56 15.18
N MET A 340 7.18 16.33 14.28
CA MET A 340 7.36 16.52 12.84
C MET A 340 6.12 17.17 12.23
N GLY A 341 6.34 18.07 11.29
CA GLY A 341 5.30 18.63 10.42
C GLY A 341 5.27 17.91 9.08
N LEU A 342 4.09 17.77 8.51
CA LEU A 342 3.86 17.25 7.17
C LEU A 342 3.13 18.30 6.36
N PHE A 343 3.49 18.46 5.10
CA PHE A 343 2.80 19.35 4.18
C PHE A 343 2.81 18.77 2.77
N GLY A 344 1.81 19.14 1.99
CA GLY A 344 1.67 18.66 0.64
C GLY A 344 0.78 19.56 -0.20
N VAL A 345 0.92 19.41 -1.49
CA VAL A 345 0.05 20.00 -2.51
C VAL A 345 -0.31 18.96 -3.53
N GLU A 346 -1.57 18.95 -3.90
CA GLU A 346 -2.13 18.09 -4.94
C GLU A 346 -2.80 18.97 -5.99
N TRP A 347 -2.57 18.69 -7.27
CA TRP A 347 -3.21 19.42 -8.35
C TRP A 347 -3.52 18.52 -9.52
N VAL A 348 -4.57 18.86 -10.26
CA VAL A 348 -4.86 18.20 -11.53
C VAL A 348 -3.89 18.73 -12.58
N GLU A 349 -2.99 17.88 -13.05
CA GLU A 349 -1.97 18.22 -14.04
C GLU A 349 -2.52 18.20 -15.46
N VAL A 350 -3.38 17.20 -15.75
CA VAL A 350 -4.10 17.10 -17.03
C VAL A 350 -5.56 16.85 -16.73
N GLY A 351 -6.41 17.80 -17.10
CA GLY A 351 -7.85 17.70 -16.90
C GLY A 351 -8.48 18.99 -16.41
N GLN A 352 -9.47 18.90 -15.53
CA GLN A 352 -10.19 20.04 -14.96
C GLN A 352 -9.37 20.65 -13.80
N PRO A 353 -9.02 21.96 -13.84
CA PRO A 353 -8.20 22.59 -12.80
C PRO A 353 -8.76 22.44 -11.39
N PHE A 354 -7.97 21.90 -10.50
CA PHE A 354 -8.28 21.77 -9.09
C PHE A 354 -7.00 21.63 -8.27
N GLU A 355 -6.97 22.21 -7.08
CA GLU A 355 -5.82 22.16 -6.17
C GLU A 355 -6.28 21.88 -4.75
N GLU A 356 -5.45 21.14 -4.00
CA GLU A 356 -5.68 20.79 -2.61
C GLU A 356 -4.35 20.84 -1.83
N TYR A 357 -4.42 21.28 -0.59
CA TYR A 357 -3.26 21.46 0.29
C TYR A 357 -3.42 20.58 1.53
N THR A 358 -2.35 19.89 1.90
CA THR A 358 -2.26 19.06 3.11
C THR A 358 -1.36 19.73 4.13
N LEU A 359 -1.82 19.78 5.37
CA LEU A 359 -1.04 20.15 6.54
C LEU A 359 -1.20 19.07 7.60
N GLY A 360 -0.10 18.58 8.17
CA GLY A 360 -0.13 17.56 9.21
C GLY A 360 0.84 17.83 10.34
N LEU A 361 0.54 17.29 11.50
CA LEU A 361 1.36 17.33 12.69
C LEU A 361 1.46 15.93 13.28
N PHE A 362 2.68 15.48 13.49
CA PHE A 362 3.01 14.24 14.18
C PHE A 362 3.71 14.54 15.49
N ILE A 363 3.23 13.93 16.57
CA ILE A 363 3.84 14.02 17.90
C ILE A 363 3.96 12.60 18.46
N ARG A 364 5.21 12.19 18.74
CA ARG A 364 5.54 10.91 19.37
C ARG A 364 5.77 11.09 20.87
N ASN A 365 5.38 10.09 21.64
CA ASN A 365 5.63 10.05 23.08
C ASN A 365 5.03 11.25 23.86
N LEU A 366 3.88 11.73 23.43
CA LEU A 366 3.13 12.71 24.20
C LEU A 366 2.62 12.07 25.48
N MET A 367 3.05 12.57 26.62
CA MET A 367 2.60 12.08 27.93
C MET A 367 1.26 12.70 28.29
N PHE A 368 0.29 11.84 28.51
CA PHE A 368 -1.02 12.24 29.03
C PHE A 368 -1.28 11.41 30.31
N ASP A 369 -1.15 12.04 31.46
CA ASP A 369 -1.10 11.39 32.77
C ASP A 369 0.04 10.35 32.79
N ARG A 370 -0.28 9.06 32.94
CA ARG A 370 0.68 7.94 32.91
C ARG A 370 0.72 7.23 31.57
N THR A 371 -0.02 7.70 30.58
CA THR A 371 -0.14 7.08 29.28
C THR A 371 0.72 7.82 28.26
N CYS A 372 1.58 7.07 27.58
CA CYS A 372 2.35 7.57 26.45
C CYS A 372 1.53 7.39 25.16
N ILE A 373 1.28 8.47 24.44
CA ILE A 373 0.53 8.40 23.18
C ILE A 373 1.34 8.98 22.03
N THR A 374 1.11 8.45 20.83
CA THR A 374 1.62 9.02 19.58
C THR A 374 0.42 9.48 18.74
N VAL A 375 0.48 10.69 18.25
CA VAL A 375 -0.61 11.33 17.51
C VAL A 375 -0.13 11.78 16.15
N LEU A 376 -0.88 11.46 15.11
CA LEU A 376 -0.76 12.04 13.78
C LEU A 376 -2.11 12.69 13.43
N ASN A 377 -2.11 13.95 13.10
CA ASN A 377 -3.30 14.67 12.65
C ASN A 377 -3.00 15.38 11.33
N LYS A 378 -3.85 15.21 10.33
CA LYS A 378 -3.75 15.86 9.02
C LYS A 378 -5.05 16.55 8.65
N TRP A 379 -4.92 17.70 7.99
CA TRP A 379 -6.00 18.46 7.38
C TRP A 379 -5.71 18.68 5.91
N MET A 380 -6.69 18.48 5.06
CA MET A 380 -6.61 18.70 3.62
C MET A 380 -7.69 19.72 3.24
N VAL A 381 -7.26 20.81 2.64
CA VAL A 381 -8.13 21.94 2.27
C VAL A 381 -7.94 22.27 0.79
N SER A 382 -9.02 22.28 0.02
CA SER A 382 -8.96 22.63 -1.38
C SER A 382 -9.18 24.10 -1.66
N SER A 383 -8.75 24.56 -2.83
CA SER A 383 -9.06 25.88 -3.38
C SER A 383 -10.56 26.13 -3.60
N LYS A 384 -11.39 25.08 -3.55
CA LYS A 384 -12.85 25.14 -3.66
C LYS A 384 -13.57 25.06 -2.29
N GLY A 385 -12.83 25.11 -1.19
CA GLY A 385 -13.38 25.09 0.15
C GLY A 385 -13.82 23.71 0.64
N THR A 386 -13.36 22.62 0.04
CA THR A 386 -13.55 21.28 0.62
C THR A 386 -12.56 21.05 1.75
N LEU A 387 -12.99 20.33 2.77
CA LEU A 387 -12.18 19.97 3.93
C LEU A 387 -12.22 18.46 4.13
N SER A 388 -11.07 17.86 4.31
CA SER A 388 -10.90 16.47 4.77
C SER A 388 -9.94 16.44 5.94
N SER A 389 -10.04 15.43 6.80
CA SER A 389 -9.14 15.28 7.94
C SER A 389 -8.86 13.83 8.27
N GLU A 390 -7.69 13.58 8.83
CA GLU A 390 -7.25 12.27 9.29
C GLU A 390 -6.60 12.41 10.67
N LEU A 391 -6.99 11.54 11.60
CA LEU A 391 -6.43 11.44 12.94
C LEU A 391 -6.05 10.00 13.22
N ALA A 392 -4.79 9.76 13.55
CA ALA A 392 -4.32 8.49 14.07
C ALA A 392 -3.73 8.69 15.47
N VAL A 393 -4.13 7.82 16.38
CA VAL A 393 -3.63 7.82 17.77
C VAL A 393 -3.17 6.41 18.09
N SER A 394 -1.98 6.27 18.65
CA SER A 394 -1.49 4.98 19.13
C SER A 394 -0.93 5.09 20.53
N THR A 395 -1.10 4.01 21.31
CA THR A 395 -0.59 3.92 22.67
C THR A 395 -0.10 2.51 22.96
N PRO A 396 1.07 2.35 23.57
CA PRO A 396 1.49 1.07 24.11
C PRO A 396 0.61 0.73 25.32
N ILE A 397 -0.04 -0.43 25.29
CA ILE A 397 -0.81 -0.96 26.42
C ILE A 397 -0.01 -1.95 27.27
N SER A 398 1.05 -2.48 26.68
CA SER A 398 2.08 -3.26 27.36
C SER A 398 3.39 -3.16 26.57
N PRO A 399 4.53 -3.69 27.07
CA PRO A 399 5.77 -3.73 26.29
C PRO A 399 5.62 -4.44 24.92
N THR A 400 4.68 -5.37 24.83
CA THR A 400 4.47 -6.17 23.62
C THR A 400 3.22 -5.80 22.82
N TRP A 401 2.36 -4.91 23.32
CA TRP A 401 1.12 -4.56 22.66
C TRP A 401 0.95 -3.06 22.49
N THR A 402 0.58 -2.66 21.29
CA THR A 402 0.18 -1.29 20.95
C THR A 402 -1.25 -1.28 20.42
N LEU A 403 -2.07 -0.38 20.94
CA LEU A 403 -3.40 -0.08 20.41
C LEU A 403 -3.30 1.15 19.50
N LYS A 404 -3.91 1.11 18.33
CA LYS A 404 -3.97 2.22 17.38
C LYS A 404 -5.40 2.45 16.93
N GLY A 405 -5.89 3.66 17.11
CA GLY A 405 -7.13 4.15 16.53
C GLY A 405 -6.81 5.03 15.32
N HIS A 406 -7.58 4.88 14.26
CA HIS A 406 -7.50 5.71 13.07
C HIS A 406 -8.91 6.18 12.72
N MET A 407 -9.07 7.48 12.50
CA MET A 407 -10.30 8.12 12.07
C MET A 407 -10.00 9.02 10.89
N ALA A 408 -10.78 8.90 9.83
CA ALA A 408 -10.67 9.78 8.69
C ALA A 408 -12.04 10.29 8.25
N TRP A 409 -12.10 11.56 7.94
CA TRP A 409 -13.28 12.23 7.38
C TRP A 409 -12.92 12.80 6.02
N TRP A 410 -13.56 12.27 4.97
CA TRP A 410 -13.28 12.59 3.59
C TRP A 410 -14.43 13.35 2.94
N ASP A 411 -14.15 14.50 2.33
CA ASP A 411 -15.07 15.15 1.40
C ASP A 411 -14.89 14.54 0.00
N GLN A 412 -15.95 13.97 -0.56
CA GLN A 412 -15.94 13.34 -1.89
C GLN A 412 -15.63 14.28 -3.05
N HIS A 413 -15.67 15.60 -2.84
CA HIS A 413 -15.33 16.59 -3.86
C HIS A 413 -13.88 17.04 -3.78
N SER A 414 -13.14 16.61 -2.76
CA SER A 414 -11.69 16.80 -2.65
C SER A 414 -10.94 15.78 -3.51
N LEU A 415 -9.70 16.08 -3.91
CA LEU A 415 -8.85 15.13 -4.64
C LEU A 415 -8.49 13.93 -3.77
N ILE A 416 -8.03 14.20 -2.56
CA ILE A 416 -7.67 13.15 -1.60
C ILE A 416 -8.90 12.33 -1.16
N GLY A 417 -10.06 12.99 -1.05
CA GLY A 417 -11.31 12.32 -0.74
C GLY A 417 -11.73 11.37 -1.85
N GLU A 418 -11.64 11.74 -3.11
CA GLU A 418 -11.91 10.86 -4.25
C GLU A 418 -10.97 9.65 -4.27
N ARG A 419 -9.69 9.85 -3.92
CA ARG A 419 -8.72 8.77 -3.84
C ARG A 419 -9.02 7.79 -2.70
N ASN A 420 -9.40 8.29 -1.53
CA ASN A 420 -9.46 7.51 -0.29
C ASN A 420 -10.88 7.11 0.14
N THR A 421 -11.93 7.80 -0.32
CA THR A 421 -13.30 7.46 0.10
C THR A 421 -13.75 6.13 -0.48
N LEU A 422 -14.52 5.39 0.31
CA LEU A 422 -15.19 4.16 -0.10
C LEU A 422 -16.71 4.33 -0.16
N ASP A 423 -17.27 5.40 0.41
CA ASP A 423 -18.70 5.67 0.36
C ASP A 423 -19.00 6.80 -0.63
N TYR A 424 -19.55 6.41 -1.78
CA TYR A 424 -19.93 7.35 -2.85
C TYR A 424 -21.37 7.89 -2.73
N ARG A 425 -22.13 7.46 -1.73
CA ARG A 425 -23.53 7.85 -1.56
C ARG A 425 -23.69 9.18 -0.82
N ASN A 426 -22.72 9.50 0.03
CA ASN A 426 -22.76 10.70 0.87
C ASN A 426 -21.64 11.65 0.49
N ARG A 427 -21.89 12.96 0.60
CA ARG A 427 -20.87 13.98 0.36
C ARG A 427 -19.65 13.80 1.26
N HIS A 428 -19.86 13.32 2.47
CA HIS A 428 -18.80 13.09 3.46
C HIS A 428 -18.79 11.62 3.86
N SER A 429 -17.60 11.06 3.94
CA SER A 429 -17.37 9.69 4.42
C SER A 429 -16.58 9.75 5.73
N LEU A 430 -17.11 9.14 6.76
CA LEU A 430 -16.40 8.92 8.03
C LEU A 430 -15.96 7.48 8.10
N GLN A 431 -14.67 7.28 8.30
CA GLN A 431 -14.04 5.97 8.44
C GLN A 431 -13.41 5.88 9.82
N PHE A 432 -13.58 4.74 10.47
CA PHE A 432 -12.97 4.46 11.76
C PHE A 432 -12.37 3.07 11.76
N THR A 433 -11.13 2.94 12.24
CA THR A 433 -10.42 1.68 12.36
C THR A 433 -9.76 1.57 13.71
N LEU A 434 -9.92 0.42 14.36
CA LEU A 434 -9.19 0.05 15.55
C LEU A 434 -8.26 -1.11 15.23
N MET A 435 -6.99 -0.97 15.61
CA MET A 435 -5.94 -1.96 15.37
C MET A 435 -5.23 -2.29 16.68
N ALA A 436 -4.92 -3.57 16.88
CA ALA A 436 -4.04 -4.01 17.95
C ALA A 436 -2.80 -4.65 17.33
N SER A 437 -1.63 -4.14 17.67
CA SER A 437 -0.35 -4.62 17.16
C SER A 437 0.42 -5.34 18.26
N TYR A 438 0.91 -6.53 17.94
CA TYR A 438 1.72 -7.34 18.85
C TYR A 438 3.19 -7.31 18.43
N HIS A 439 4.08 -6.93 19.36
CA HIS A 439 5.53 -6.78 19.17
C HIS A 439 6.25 -7.84 20.00
N PRO A 440 6.49 -9.04 19.48
CA PRO A 440 7.03 -10.16 20.27
C PRO A 440 8.47 -9.96 20.76
N PHE A 441 9.18 -8.93 20.26
CA PHE A 441 10.63 -8.77 20.43
C PHE A 441 11.06 -7.35 20.83
N GLN A 442 10.26 -6.66 21.62
CA GLN A 442 10.72 -5.41 22.26
C GLN A 442 11.51 -5.66 23.51
#